data_49b7a12c7ae450093c4d6ef70eaf3d48
#
_entry.id   49b7a12c7ae450093c4d6ef70eaf3d48
#
_cell.length_a   1.000
_cell.length_b   1.000
_cell.length_c   1.000
_cell.angle_alpha   90.00
_cell.angle_beta   90.00
_cell.angle_gamma   90.00
#
_symmetry.space_group_name_H-M   'P 1'
#
loop_
_entity.id
_entity.type
_entity.pdbx_description
1 polymer ?
#
loop_
_entity_poly.entity_id
_entity_poly.type
_entity_poly.pdbx_seq_one_letter_code
_entity_poly.pdbx_strand_id
1 'polypeptide(L)'
;KTTLLRHLLKAEHGLKIAVIENEFSDAGIDTQLLGDEPVQVMTLANGCVCCTIHTDLTKALYLLLERLDSGEIAFDRLVIECTGLADPAPVAQTFFIDEDLRERYILDGILTLVDAAHAEIHLTQAIAQAQVGFADRLLLSKTDLVDAAQVQALGERLTRINRRAPIRVVEHGKIDLAELLDIRGFNLNADLGAGFSLRPVGKATPGDRISSLVLRTDKALDIDKLSEFMNQLLEEHGKQLLRYKGVLNIAGEPRRLVFQGVLKLYGFDWDTEWAPGEARESVIVFIA
;
A
#
# COMPACT_ATOMS: atom_id res chain seq x y z
N LYS A 1 9.28 6.48 11.72
CA LYS A 1 8.24 7.12 10.89
C LYS A 1 8.49 8.61 10.82
N THR A 2 8.42 9.34 11.93
CA THR A 2 8.61 10.79 12.02
C THR A 2 9.90 11.28 11.34
N THR A 3 11.02 10.54 11.44
CA THR A 3 12.28 10.89 10.76
C THR A 3 12.14 10.84 9.24
N LEU A 4 11.45 9.83 8.70
CA LEU A 4 11.17 9.70 7.27
C LEU A 4 10.22 10.81 6.79
N LEU A 5 9.14 11.05 7.55
CA LEU A 5 8.19 12.11 7.23
C LEU A 5 8.88 13.48 7.21
N ARG A 6 9.73 13.75 8.21
CA ARG A 6 10.53 14.98 8.22
C ARG A 6 11.49 15.08 7.02
N HIS A 7 12.10 13.98 6.59
CA HIS A 7 12.93 13.97 5.39
C HIS A 7 12.10 14.32 4.15
N LEU A 8 10.93 13.70 4.00
CA LEU A 8 10.00 14.00 2.91
C LEU A 8 9.61 15.48 2.90
N LEU A 9 9.17 16.03 4.04
CA LEU A 9 8.68 17.40 4.13
C LEU A 9 9.76 18.46 3.90
N LYS A 10 11.03 18.16 4.24
CA LYS A 10 12.16 19.09 4.05
C LYS A 10 12.84 19.00 2.68
N ALA A 11 12.49 18.02 1.90
CA ALA A 11 13.12 17.81 0.60
C ALA A 11 12.59 18.82 -0.44
N GLU A 12 13.48 19.25 -1.35
CA GLU A 12 13.15 20.18 -2.44
C GLU A 12 12.47 19.44 -3.61
N HIS A 13 11.22 18.99 -3.43
CA HIS A 13 10.43 18.32 -4.47
C HIS A 13 9.42 19.24 -5.17
N GLY A 14 9.25 20.48 -4.70
CA GLY A 14 8.32 21.44 -5.28
C GLY A 14 6.83 21.13 -5.07
N LEU A 15 6.49 20.10 -4.29
CA LEU A 15 5.11 19.70 -4.01
C LEU A 15 4.65 20.29 -2.67
N LYS A 16 3.38 20.64 -2.60
CA LYS A 16 2.73 21.00 -1.33
C LYS A 16 2.17 19.71 -0.72
N ILE A 17 2.61 19.38 0.48
CA ILE A 17 2.21 18.15 1.16
C ILE A 17 1.35 18.47 2.36
N ALA A 18 0.14 17.92 2.42
CA ALA A 18 -0.69 17.88 3.61
C ALA A 18 -0.42 16.57 4.37
N VAL A 19 -0.51 16.59 5.69
CA VAL A 19 -0.28 15.42 6.54
C VAL A 19 -1.47 15.22 7.47
N ILE A 20 -1.96 13.98 7.52
CA ILE A 20 -2.87 13.52 8.57
C ILE A 20 -2.08 12.58 9.47
N GLU A 21 -1.94 12.96 10.73
CA GLU A 21 -1.35 12.12 11.78
C GLU A 21 -2.46 11.45 12.58
N ASN A 22 -2.41 10.12 12.65
CA ASN A 22 -3.32 9.34 13.47
C ASN A 22 -2.53 8.79 14.68
N GLU A 23 -2.45 9.58 15.74
CA GLU A 23 -1.70 9.21 16.94
C GLU A 23 -2.61 9.00 18.16
N PHE A 24 -2.27 7.97 18.97
CA PHE A 24 -2.95 7.62 20.22
C PHE A 24 -2.58 8.50 21.42
N SER A 25 -1.79 9.56 21.24
CA SER A 25 -1.34 10.38 22.35
C SER A 25 -2.14 11.69 22.48
N ASP A 26 -2.56 11.98 23.72
CA ASP A 26 -3.25 13.23 24.11
C ASP A 26 -2.40 14.50 23.95
N ALA A 27 -1.18 14.38 23.44
CA ALA A 27 -0.27 15.49 23.21
C ALA A 27 0.29 15.36 21.77
N GLY A 28 -0.09 16.26 20.90
CA GLY A 28 0.50 16.41 19.57
C GLY A 28 2.01 16.74 19.62
N ILE A 29 2.79 15.79 20.11
CA ILE A 29 4.23 15.93 20.33
C ILE A 29 4.97 15.97 18.99
N ASP A 30 4.45 15.31 17.97
CA ASP A 30 5.14 15.22 16.68
C ASP A 30 4.97 16.46 15.80
N THR A 31 3.89 17.22 15.95
CA THR A 31 3.72 18.51 15.27
C THR A 31 4.85 19.49 15.62
N GLN A 32 5.33 19.48 16.87
CA GLN A 32 6.48 20.30 17.31
C GLN A 32 7.82 19.79 16.75
N LEU A 33 7.90 18.51 16.38
CA LEU A 33 9.11 17.91 15.83
C LEU A 33 9.29 18.16 14.32
N LEU A 34 8.21 18.54 13.61
CA LEU A 34 8.26 18.80 12.16
C LEU A 34 8.86 20.18 11.82
N GLY A 35 8.97 21.11 12.80
CA GLY A 35 9.56 22.43 12.63
C GLY A 35 8.60 23.47 12.07
N ASP A 36 9.11 24.69 11.76
CA ASP A 36 8.33 25.84 11.30
C ASP A 36 8.01 25.83 9.79
N GLU A 37 8.07 24.68 9.14
CA GLU A 37 7.73 24.58 7.72
C GLU A 37 6.21 24.79 7.50
N PRO A 38 5.78 25.41 6.39
CA PRO A 38 4.36 25.65 6.08
C PRO A 38 3.65 24.36 5.64
N VAL A 39 3.65 23.36 6.52
CA VAL A 39 2.99 22.08 6.31
C VAL A 39 1.60 22.12 6.93
N GLN A 40 0.57 21.76 6.17
CA GLN A 40 -0.78 21.59 6.70
C GLN A 40 -0.84 20.27 7.48
N VAL A 41 -0.64 20.32 8.79
CA VAL A 41 -0.75 19.14 9.65
C VAL A 41 -2.13 19.13 10.29
N MET A 42 -2.85 18.04 10.12
CA MET A 42 -4.13 17.76 10.77
C MET A 42 -3.98 16.52 11.65
N THR A 43 -4.17 16.69 12.95
CA THR A 43 -4.16 15.58 13.91
C THR A 43 -5.58 15.08 14.13
N LEU A 44 -5.80 13.79 13.96
CA LEU A 44 -7.07 13.14 14.31
C LEU A 44 -7.09 12.91 15.83
N ALA A 45 -7.92 13.65 16.53
CA ALA A 45 -8.11 13.48 17.96
C ALA A 45 -9.11 12.33 18.21
N ASN A 46 -8.71 11.39 19.08
CA ASN A 46 -9.55 10.31 19.67
C ASN A 46 -9.91 9.14 18.75
N GLY A 47 -9.07 8.14 18.69
CA GLY A 47 -9.37 6.88 18.04
C GLY A 47 -9.56 5.71 18.99
N CYS A 48 -10.77 5.17 19.13
CA CYS A 48 -10.98 3.78 19.56
C CYS A 48 -10.71 2.83 18.39
N VAL A 49 -10.04 1.74 18.69
CA VAL A 49 -9.18 0.89 17.86
C VAL A 49 -9.78 0.21 16.62
N CYS A 50 -11.06 0.15 16.36
CA CYS A 50 -11.55 -0.71 15.26
C CYS A 50 -12.62 -0.12 14.31
N CYS A 51 -13.53 0.71 14.81
CA CYS A 51 -14.64 1.21 13.98
C CYS A 51 -14.60 2.72 13.73
N THR A 52 -13.80 3.45 14.49
CA THR A 52 -13.74 4.91 14.49
C THR A 52 -12.78 5.46 13.45
N ILE A 53 -11.72 4.71 13.10
CA ILE A 53 -10.67 5.17 12.15
C ILE A 53 -11.27 5.53 10.79
N HIS A 54 -12.14 4.68 10.24
CA HIS A 54 -12.77 4.95 8.94
C HIS A 54 -13.61 6.23 9.00
N THR A 55 -14.47 6.38 10.02
CA THR A 55 -15.38 7.53 10.15
C THR A 55 -14.60 8.83 10.38
N ASP A 56 -13.56 8.81 11.20
CA ASP A 56 -12.79 9.99 11.53
C ASP A 56 -11.85 10.39 10.38
N LEU A 57 -11.28 9.42 9.68
CA LEU A 57 -10.50 9.67 8.47
C LEU A 57 -11.40 10.25 7.36
N THR A 58 -12.58 9.68 7.13
CA THR A 58 -13.55 10.19 6.16
C THR A 58 -13.90 11.65 6.43
N LYS A 59 -14.21 12.01 7.69
CA LYS A 59 -14.49 13.38 8.08
C LYS A 59 -13.31 14.32 7.84
N ALA A 60 -12.09 13.87 8.17
CA ALA A 60 -10.88 14.67 7.95
C ALA A 60 -10.62 14.91 6.45
N LEU A 61 -10.85 13.91 5.62
CA LEU A 61 -10.71 14.02 4.18
C LEU A 61 -11.72 15.02 3.59
N TYR A 62 -12.99 14.97 4.02
CA TYR A 62 -14.00 15.96 3.61
C TYR A 62 -13.66 17.38 4.07
N LEU A 63 -13.20 17.55 5.32
CA LEU A 63 -12.79 18.85 5.81
C LEU A 63 -11.60 19.43 5.01
N LEU A 64 -10.65 18.57 4.61
CA LEU A 64 -9.56 19.00 3.73
C LEU A 64 -10.07 19.42 2.35
N LEU A 65 -11.06 18.71 1.79
CA LEU A 65 -11.69 19.09 0.53
C LEU A 65 -12.43 20.43 0.63
N GLU A 66 -13.21 20.65 1.67
CA GLU A 66 -13.91 21.92 1.90
C GLU A 66 -12.92 23.11 1.96
N ARG A 67 -11.81 22.94 2.68
CA ARG A 67 -10.77 23.95 2.77
C ARG A 67 -10.00 24.16 1.46
N LEU A 68 -9.78 23.09 0.70
CA LEU A 68 -9.17 23.15 -0.62
C LEU A 68 -10.08 23.89 -1.61
N ASP A 69 -11.37 23.56 -1.62
CA ASP A 69 -12.36 24.15 -2.51
C ASP A 69 -12.64 25.63 -2.16
N SER A 70 -12.56 26.01 -0.89
CA SER A 70 -12.64 27.41 -0.45
C SER A 70 -11.37 28.22 -0.75
N GLY A 71 -10.28 27.56 -1.15
CA GLY A 71 -8.99 28.22 -1.36
C GLY A 71 -8.24 28.57 -0.08
N GLU A 72 -8.70 28.11 1.09
CA GLU A 72 -8.02 28.32 2.37
C GLU A 72 -6.68 27.59 2.43
N ILE A 73 -6.62 26.40 1.82
CA ILE A 73 -5.41 25.58 1.73
C ILE A 73 -5.15 25.13 0.30
N ALA A 74 -3.91 24.72 0.03
CA ALA A 74 -3.55 24.11 -1.24
C ALA A 74 -2.51 23.02 -1.00
N PHE A 75 -2.74 21.82 -1.53
CA PHE A 75 -1.78 20.72 -1.52
C PHE A 75 -1.87 19.87 -2.79
N ASP A 76 -0.77 19.26 -3.15
CA ASP A 76 -0.64 18.37 -4.30
C ASP A 76 -0.65 16.90 -3.86
N ARG A 77 -0.25 16.64 -2.61
CA ARG A 77 -0.15 15.31 -2.02
C ARG A 77 -0.65 15.31 -0.58
N LEU A 78 -1.28 14.21 -0.21
CA LEU A 78 -1.70 13.93 1.16
C LEU A 78 -0.94 12.70 1.68
N VAL A 79 -0.30 12.84 2.83
CA VAL A 79 0.35 11.74 3.54
C VAL A 79 -0.45 11.43 4.80
N ILE A 80 -0.78 10.16 5.00
CA ILE A 80 -1.48 9.68 6.19
C ILE A 80 -0.49 8.84 6.99
N GLU A 81 -0.06 9.33 8.14
CA GLU A 81 0.76 8.55 9.07
C GLU A 81 -0.13 7.75 10.02
N CYS A 82 -0.10 6.43 9.89
CA CYS A 82 -0.81 5.52 10.79
C CYS A 82 0.06 5.13 11.97
N THR A 83 -0.55 4.80 13.12
CA THR A 83 0.17 4.27 14.28
C THR A 83 0.84 2.93 13.98
N GLY A 84 1.78 2.50 14.83
CA GLY A 84 2.46 1.20 14.68
C GLY A 84 1.54 -0.01 14.80
N LEU A 85 0.35 0.17 15.37
CA LEU A 85 -0.65 -0.88 15.58
C LEU A 85 -1.89 -0.73 14.68
N ALA A 86 -1.86 0.20 13.72
CA ALA A 86 -2.99 0.43 12.83
C ALA A 86 -3.12 -0.71 11.81
N ASP A 87 -4.35 -1.17 11.61
CA ASP A 87 -4.72 -2.01 10.48
C ASP A 87 -4.80 -1.13 9.24
N PRO A 88 -4.02 -1.40 8.19
CA PRO A 88 -4.06 -0.62 6.95
C PRO A 88 -5.35 -0.83 6.14
N ALA A 89 -6.09 -1.91 6.38
CA ALA A 89 -7.27 -2.27 5.59
C ALA A 89 -8.39 -1.22 5.66
N PRO A 90 -8.83 -0.73 6.84
CA PRO A 90 -9.84 0.31 6.92
C PRO A 90 -9.42 1.63 6.27
N VAL A 91 -8.13 1.98 6.38
CA VAL A 91 -7.58 3.19 5.74
C VAL A 91 -7.67 3.07 4.22
N ALA A 92 -7.21 1.95 3.66
CA ALA A 92 -7.31 1.73 2.22
C ALA A 92 -8.77 1.70 1.73
N GLN A 93 -9.66 1.03 2.46
CA GLN A 93 -11.07 0.92 2.10
C GLN A 93 -11.80 2.27 2.02
N THR A 94 -11.41 3.26 2.82
CA THR A 94 -11.99 4.61 2.77
C THR A 94 -11.95 5.21 1.36
N PHE A 95 -10.88 4.96 0.62
CA PHE A 95 -10.67 5.47 -0.74
C PHE A 95 -11.38 4.64 -1.84
N PHE A 96 -12.03 3.53 -1.48
CA PHE A 96 -12.75 2.69 -2.45
C PHE A 96 -14.27 2.69 -2.25
N ILE A 97 -14.73 2.91 -1.01
CA ILE A 97 -16.15 2.80 -0.65
C ILE A 97 -16.88 4.10 -0.94
N ASP A 98 -16.27 5.23 -0.64
CA ASP A 98 -16.86 6.55 -0.77
C ASP A 98 -16.63 7.08 -2.20
N GLU A 99 -17.71 7.30 -2.95
CA GLU A 99 -17.63 7.71 -4.36
C GLU A 99 -17.06 9.11 -4.52
N ASP A 100 -17.45 10.06 -3.65
CA ASP A 100 -16.99 11.44 -3.72
C ASP A 100 -15.48 11.52 -3.40
N LEU A 101 -15.03 10.78 -2.39
CA LEU A 101 -13.59 10.71 -2.05
C LEU A 101 -12.79 10.04 -3.16
N ARG A 102 -13.32 9.02 -3.81
CA ARG A 102 -12.67 8.31 -4.91
C ARG A 102 -12.47 9.19 -6.16
N GLU A 103 -13.40 10.13 -6.40
CA GLU A 103 -13.27 11.09 -7.51
C GLU A 103 -12.23 12.18 -7.23
N ARG A 104 -12.02 12.51 -5.95
CA ARG A 104 -11.17 13.64 -5.54
C ARG A 104 -9.79 13.23 -5.06
N TYR A 105 -9.64 12.02 -4.54
CA TYR A 105 -8.37 11.44 -4.06
C TYR A 105 -8.02 10.18 -4.82
N ILE A 106 -6.74 10.05 -5.13
CA ILE A 106 -6.16 8.81 -5.68
C ILE A 106 -5.22 8.24 -4.63
N LEU A 107 -5.52 7.04 -4.15
CA LEU A 107 -4.59 6.32 -3.27
C LEU A 107 -3.36 5.91 -4.09
N ASP A 108 -2.23 6.57 -3.86
CA ASP A 108 -0.99 6.32 -4.60
C ASP A 108 -0.32 5.01 -4.15
N GLY A 109 -0.17 4.81 -2.85
CA GLY A 109 0.43 3.59 -2.33
C GLY A 109 0.53 3.55 -0.82
N ILE A 110 0.78 2.34 -0.32
CA ILE A 110 1.01 2.06 1.11
C ILE A 110 2.49 1.72 1.31
N LEU A 111 3.16 2.53 2.12
CA LEU A 111 4.55 2.36 2.53
C LEU A 111 4.60 1.76 3.93
N THR A 112 5.25 0.63 4.09
CA THR A 112 5.44 0.02 5.41
C THR A 112 6.90 0.10 5.84
N LEU A 113 7.14 0.81 6.95
CA LEU A 113 8.45 0.83 7.60
C LEU A 113 8.65 -0.43 8.45
N VAL A 114 9.76 -1.10 8.21
CA VAL A 114 10.18 -2.28 8.96
C VAL A 114 11.48 -1.95 9.72
N ASP A 115 11.44 -2.07 11.03
CA ASP A 115 12.61 -1.92 11.90
C ASP A 115 13.42 -3.23 11.85
N ALA A 116 14.55 -3.23 11.16
CA ALA A 116 15.35 -4.44 10.95
C ALA A 116 15.85 -5.06 12.27
N ALA A 117 16.12 -4.23 13.27
CA ALA A 117 16.62 -4.72 14.58
C ALA A 117 15.54 -5.46 15.39
N HIS A 118 14.26 -5.15 15.18
CA HIS A 118 13.15 -5.72 15.95
C HIS A 118 12.13 -6.50 15.10
N ALA A 119 12.37 -6.63 13.80
CA ALA A 119 11.41 -7.22 12.86
C ALA A 119 11.02 -8.66 13.24
N GLU A 120 11.95 -9.49 13.71
CA GLU A 120 11.67 -10.86 14.08
C GLU A 120 10.64 -10.96 15.20
N ILE A 121 10.69 -10.05 16.18
CA ILE A 121 9.70 -9.97 17.27
C ILE A 121 8.38 -9.43 16.75
N HIS A 122 8.43 -8.33 15.97
CA HIS A 122 7.21 -7.68 15.45
C HIS A 122 6.43 -8.60 14.51
N LEU A 123 7.12 -9.35 13.65
CA LEU A 123 6.50 -10.28 12.70
C LEU A 123 5.91 -11.54 13.36
N THR A 124 5.99 -11.71 14.68
CA THR A 124 5.16 -12.69 15.39
C THR A 124 3.70 -12.24 15.52
N GLN A 125 3.45 -10.94 15.38
CA GLN A 125 2.12 -10.33 15.50
C GLN A 125 1.41 -10.31 14.15
N ALA A 126 0.13 -10.72 14.15
CA ALA A 126 -0.68 -10.73 12.93
C ALA A 126 -0.80 -9.34 12.27
N ILE A 127 -0.89 -8.29 13.10
CA ILE A 127 -1.00 -6.91 12.59
C ILE A 127 0.25 -6.47 11.82
N ALA A 128 1.45 -6.82 12.30
CA ALA A 128 2.68 -6.50 11.60
C ALA A 128 2.80 -7.25 10.26
N GLN A 129 2.38 -8.51 10.23
CA GLN A 129 2.31 -9.29 9.00
C GLN A 129 1.28 -8.68 8.01
N ALA A 130 0.11 -8.24 8.52
CA ALA A 130 -0.89 -7.56 7.71
C ALA A 130 -0.35 -6.25 7.11
N GLN A 131 0.35 -5.43 7.90
CA GLN A 131 1.00 -4.21 7.40
C GLN A 131 2.02 -4.50 6.30
N VAL A 132 2.80 -5.57 6.41
CA VAL A 132 3.70 -6.03 5.34
C VAL A 132 2.91 -6.51 4.13
N GLY A 133 1.84 -7.27 4.33
CA GLY A 133 0.97 -7.79 3.27
C GLY A 133 0.30 -6.68 2.46
N PHE A 134 -0.13 -5.61 3.11
CA PHE A 134 -0.76 -4.46 2.45
C PHE A 134 0.22 -3.54 1.70
N ALA A 135 1.51 -3.59 2.02
CA ALA A 135 2.48 -2.66 1.49
C ALA A 135 2.62 -2.74 -0.04
N ASP A 136 2.70 -1.57 -0.68
CA ASP A 136 3.20 -1.43 -2.05
C ASP A 136 4.71 -1.34 -2.09
N ARG A 137 5.33 -0.86 -0.99
CA ARG A 137 6.76 -0.81 -0.81
C ARG A 137 7.13 -1.02 0.65
N LEU A 138 8.17 -1.80 0.88
CA LEU A 138 8.72 -2.08 2.20
C LEU A 138 10.02 -1.30 2.40
N LEU A 139 10.08 -0.53 3.46
CA LEU A 139 11.20 0.34 3.80
C LEU A 139 11.92 -0.23 5.02
N LEU A 140 13.11 -0.82 4.82
CA LEU A 140 13.93 -1.34 5.91
C LEU A 140 14.71 -0.21 6.55
N SER A 141 14.45 0.02 7.81
CA SER A 141 15.18 0.97 8.65
C SER A 141 16.06 0.26 9.66
N LYS A 142 17.05 0.99 10.19
CA LYS A 142 17.97 0.48 11.22
C LYS A 142 18.76 -0.76 10.78
N THR A 143 19.07 -0.87 9.51
CA THR A 143 19.91 -1.93 8.97
C THR A 143 21.36 -1.84 9.45
N ASP A 144 21.77 -0.67 9.91
CA ASP A 144 23.05 -0.39 10.58
C ASP A 144 23.18 -1.07 11.95
N LEU A 145 22.09 -1.51 12.57
CA LEU A 145 22.06 -2.19 13.87
C LEU A 145 22.08 -3.72 13.79
N VAL A 146 22.11 -4.28 12.60
CA VAL A 146 22.07 -5.72 12.34
C VAL A 146 23.11 -6.11 11.29
N ASP A 147 23.51 -7.37 11.28
CA ASP A 147 24.48 -7.85 10.28
C ASP A 147 23.81 -8.12 8.91
N ALA A 148 24.66 -8.25 7.87
CA ALA A 148 24.19 -8.44 6.50
C ALA A 148 23.39 -9.75 6.32
N ALA A 149 23.71 -10.81 7.07
CA ALA A 149 22.98 -12.08 7.00
C ALA A 149 21.58 -11.94 7.60
N GLN A 150 21.43 -11.19 8.67
CA GLN A 150 20.13 -10.86 9.27
C GLN A 150 19.28 -10.02 8.32
N VAL A 151 19.86 -9.00 7.67
CA VAL A 151 19.16 -8.20 6.66
C VAL A 151 18.67 -9.07 5.50
N GLN A 152 19.52 -9.97 5.01
CA GLN A 152 19.15 -10.90 3.93
C GLN A 152 18.02 -11.82 4.35
N ALA A 153 18.13 -12.48 5.50
CA ALA A 153 17.12 -13.40 6.02
C ALA A 153 15.77 -12.69 6.22
N LEU A 154 15.79 -11.47 6.75
CA LEU A 154 14.61 -10.62 6.88
C LEU A 154 13.99 -10.30 5.52
N GLY A 155 14.80 -9.90 4.55
CA GLY A 155 14.35 -9.60 3.19
C GLY A 155 13.67 -10.81 2.53
N GLU A 156 14.20 -12.01 2.73
CA GLU A 156 13.60 -13.26 2.28
C GLU A 156 12.26 -13.55 2.96
N ARG A 157 12.17 -13.31 4.28
CA ARG A 157 10.93 -13.48 5.04
C ARG A 157 9.85 -12.50 4.58
N LEU A 158 10.18 -11.23 4.45
CA LEU A 158 9.27 -10.19 3.95
C LEU A 158 8.78 -10.49 2.53
N THR A 159 9.67 -11.00 1.67
CA THR A 159 9.30 -11.41 0.31
C THR A 159 8.35 -12.60 0.30
N ARG A 160 8.39 -13.52 1.28
CA ARG A 160 7.42 -14.60 1.40
C ARG A 160 6.03 -14.08 1.75
N ILE A 161 5.95 -13.11 2.66
CA ILE A 161 4.67 -12.47 3.03
C ILE A 161 4.13 -11.64 1.86
N ASN A 162 4.95 -10.80 1.27
CA ASN A 162 4.55 -9.92 0.17
C ASN A 162 5.56 -9.95 -0.99
N ARG A 163 5.26 -10.75 -2.00
CA ARG A 163 6.12 -10.92 -3.19
C ARG A 163 6.10 -9.71 -4.13
N ARG A 164 5.12 -8.84 -3.98
CA ARG A 164 4.94 -7.65 -4.84
C ARG A 164 5.75 -6.47 -4.39
N ALA A 165 5.78 -6.21 -3.08
CA ALA A 165 6.38 -5.00 -2.56
C ALA A 165 7.90 -5.01 -2.72
N PRO A 166 8.49 -4.08 -3.49
CA PRO A 166 9.93 -3.89 -3.49
C PRO A 166 10.42 -3.52 -2.10
N ILE A 167 11.58 -4.05 -1.73
CA ILE A 167 12.23 -3.74 -0.46
C ILE A 167 13.32 -2.70 -0.73
N ARG A 168 13.34 -1.62 0.06
CA ARG A 168 14.33 -0.54 0.01
C ARG A 168 14.90 -0.28 1.39
N VAL A 169 16.18 0.05 1.45
CA VAL A 169 16.83 0.46 2.70
C VAL A 169 16.65 1.94 2.91
N VAL A 170 16.35 2.33 4.15
CA VAL A 170 16.21 3.73 4.58
C VAL A 170 17.23 4.00 5.69
N GLU A 171 18.20 4.85 5.39
CA GLU A 171 19.26 5.20 6.33
C GLU A 171 18.91 6.51 7.07
N HIS A 172 18.69 6.41 8.38
CA HIS A 172 18.30 7.56 9.21
C HIS A 172 17.15 8.40 8.64
N GLY A 173 16.16 7.74 8.02
CA GLY A 173 15.02 8.38 7.38
C GLY A 173 15.29 8.94 5.98
N LYS A 174 16.50 8.80 5.46
CA LYS A 174 16.87 9.28 4.12
C LYS A 174 16.70 8.18 3.08
N ILE A 175 16.04 8.52 2.00
CA ILE A 175 15.79 7.68 0.84
C ILE A 175 15.49 8.59 -0.36
N ASP A 176 15.67 8.11 -1.56
CA ASP A 176 15.25 8.83 -2.77
C ASP A 176 13.73 9.08 -2.73
N LEU A 177 13.31 10.31 -3.05
CA LEU A 177 11.89 10.69 -3.07
C LEU A 177 11.08 9.90 -4.10
N ALA A 178 11.68 9.48 -5.20
CA ALA A 178 11.05 8.58 -6.17
C ALA A 178 10.66 7.23 -5.57
N GLU A 179 11.24 6.87 -4.42
CA GLU A 179 10.87 5.68 -3.67
C GLU A 179 9.70 5.92 -2.69
N LEU A 180 9.27 7.17 -2.50
CA LEU A 180 8.19 7.55 -1.59
C LEU A 180 6.94 8.08 -2.31
N LEU A 181 7.11 8.61 -3.51
CA LEU A 181 6.06 9.30 -4.27
C LEU A 181 5.83 8.60 -5.61
N ASP A 182 4.65 8.80 -6.17
CA ASP A 182 4.23 8.28 -7.49
C ASP A 182 4.42 6.75 -7.62
N ILE A 183 4.08 6.03 -6.54
CA ILE A 183 4.22 4.57 -6.44
C ILE A 183 3.23 3.87 -7.36
N ARG A 184 2.05 4.51 -7.58
CA ARG A 184 0.95 4.01 -8.42
C ARG A 184 0.48 2.61 -8.01
N GLY A 185 0.57 2.31 -6.71
CA GLY A 185 0.23 1.01 -6.16
C GLY A 185 -1.23 0.63 -6.34
N PHE A 186 -2.12 1.63 -6.42
CA PHE A 186 -3.57 1.47 -6.59
C PHE A 186 -4.10 2.07 -7.90
N ASN A 187 -3.24 2.61 -8.76
CA ASN A 187 -3.68 3.09 -10.06
C ASN A 187 -3.91 1.87 -10.98
N LEU A 188 -5.14 1.71 -11.46
CA LEU A 188 -5.50 0.67 -12.43
C LEU A 188 -4.77 0.89 -13.76
N ASN A 189 -4.60 2.15 -14.15
CA ASN A 189 -3.94 2.56 -15.39
C ASN A 189 -2.42 2.71 -15.27
N ALA A 190 -1.82 2.34 -14.13
CA ALA A 190 -0.38 2.34 -14.02
C ALA A 190 0.21 1.25 -14.90
N ASP A 191 1.17 1.62 -15.73
CA ASP A 191 1.92 0.67 -16.55
C ASP A 191 2.49 -0.45 -15.65
N LEU A 192 1.79 -1.58 -15.64
CA LEU A 192 2.24 -2.81 -14.98
C LEU A 192 3.24 -3.55 -15.86
N GLY A 193 3.70 -2.93 -16.97
CA GLY A 193 4.65 -3.45 -17.93
C GLY A 193 5.87 -4.08 -17.29
N ALA A 194 7.03 -3.96 -17.86
CA ALA A 194 8.28 -4.63 -17.50
C ALA A 194 8.68 -4.71 -16.00
N GLY A 195 7.92 -4.09 -15.09
CA GLY A 195 8.17 -4.08 -13.63
C GLY A 195 7.38 -5.10 -12.80
N PHE A 196 6.42 -5.87 -13.36
CA PHE A 196 5.70 -6.91 -12.61
C PHE A 196 6.57 -8.16 -12.45
N SER A 197 7.67 -8.01 -11.73
CA SER A 197 8.60 -9.10 -11.43
C SER A 197 8.26 -9.73 -10.09
N LEU A 198 7.94 -11.02 -10.13
CA LEU A 198 7.75 -11.83 -8.92
C LEU A 198 9.08 -12.46 -8.53
N ARG A 199 9.52 -12.20 -7.31
CA ARG A 199 10.72 -12.84 -6.78
C ARG A 199 10.44 -14.31 -6.48
N PRO A 200 11.35 -15.25 -6.86
CA PRO A 200 11.23 -16.64 -6.45
C PRO A 200 11.30 -16.73 -4.91
N VAL A 201 10.51 -17.58 -4.30
CA VAL A 201 10.44 -17.73 -2.83
C VAL A 201 10.54 -19.19 -2.42
N GLY A 202 11.25 -19.43 -1.32
CA GLY A 202 11.32 -20.72 -0.65
C GLY A 202 10.03 -21.10 0.09
N LYS A 203 10.09 -22.15 0.90
CA LYS A 203 8.96 -22.65 1.72
C LYS A 203 8.55 -21.60 2.78
N ALA A 204 7.27 -21.63 3.17
CA ALA A 204 6.73 -20.80 4.24
C ALA A 204 7.53 -20.91 5.55
N THR A 205 7.66 -19.81 6.27
CA THR A 205 8.28 -19.79 7.60
C THR A 205 7.26 -20.22 8.62
N PRO A 206 7.60 -21.15 9.53
CA PRO A 206 6.71 -21.47 10.66
C PRO A 206 6.35 -20.20 11.44
N GLY A 207 5.05 -19.96 11.65
CA GLY A 207 4.53 -18.79 12.36
C GLY A 207 4.05 -17.64 11.47
N ASP A 208 4.36 -17.64 10.18
CA ASP A 208 3.77 -16.68 9.25
C ASP A 208 2.32 -17.09 8.92
N ARG A 209 1.39 -16.17 9.17
CA ARG A 209 -0.04 -16.36 8.94
C ARG A 209 -0.48 -15.78 7.61
N ILE A 210 0.33 -14.91 7.03
CA ILE A 210 0.07 -14.23 5.78
C ILE A 210 1.13 -14.66 4.78
N SER A 211 0.70 -14.94 3.58
CA SER A 211 1.59 -15.36 2.51
C SER A 211 1.08 -14.89 1.15
N SER A 212 1.94 -14.95 0.16
CA SER A 212 1.57 -14.62 -1.23
C SER A 212 1.38 -15.89 -2.05
N LEU A 213 0.20 -16.03 -2.67
CA LEU A 213 -0.10 -17.01 -3.70
C LEU A 213 -0.03 -16.35 -5.07
N VAL A 214 0.64 -17.00 -6.02
CA VAL A 214 0.72 -16.54 -7.41
C VAL A 214 0.08 -17.57 -8.32
N LEU A 215 -0.91 -17.14 -9.08
CA LEU A 215 -1.51 -17.94 -10.15
C LEU A 215 -1.02 -17.42 -11.49
N ARG A 216 -0.66 -18.35 -12.38
CA ARG A 216 -0.20 -18.04 -13.74
C ARG A 216 -0.87 -18.95 -14.74
N THR A 217 -1.20 -18.41 -15.92
CA THR A 217 -1.64 -19.19 -17.06
C THR A 217 -1.34 -18.45 -18.37
N ASP A 218 -0.93 -19.19 -19.38
CA ASP A 218 -0.77 -18.75 -20.78
C ASP A 218 -2.08 -18.81 -21.57
N LYS A 219 -3.13 -19.43 -20.99
CA LYS A 219 -4.43 -19.53 -21.62
C LYS A 219 -5.19 -18.22 -21.49
N ALA A 220 -5.82 -17.79 -22.58
CA ALA A 220 -6.75 -16.68 -22.53
C ALA A 220 -7.95 -17.03 -21.63
N LEU A 221 -8.31 -16.12 -20.73
CA LEU A 221 -9.39 -16.29 -19.77
C LEU A 221 -10.72 -15.82 -20.37
N ASP A 222 -11.78 -16.51 -20.03
CA ASP A 222 -13.15 -16.08 -20.29
C ASP A 222 -13.56 -15.10 -19.19
N ILE A 223 -14.04 -13.91 -19.57
CA ILE A 223 -14.32 -12.83 -18.61
C ILE A 223 -15.51 -13.17 -17.70
N ASP A 224 -16.52 -13.88 -18.21
CA ASP A 224 -17.70 -14.23 -17.42
C ASP A 224 -17.33 -15.27 -16.35
N LYS A 225 -16.56 -16.30 -16.74
CA LYS A 225 -16.04 -17.30 -15.80
C LYS A 225 -15.08 -16.72 -14.79
N LEU A 226 -14.25 -15.75 -15.19
CA LEU A 226 -13.39 -15.02 -14.27
C LEU A 226 -14.21 -14.25 -13.23
N SER A 227 -15.25 -13.57 -13.68
CA SER A 227 -16.16 -12.82 -12.80
C SER A 227 -16.87 -13.74 -11.80
N GLU A 228 -17.39 -14.87 -12.28
CA GLU A 228 -18.03 -15.88 -11.42
C GLU A 228 -17.04 -16.45 -10.39
N PHE A 229 -15.84 -16.84 -10.84
CA PHE A 229 -14.78 -17.32 -9.94
C PHE A 229 -14.41 -16.29 -8.88
N MET A 230 -14.24 -15.01 -9.27
CA MET A 230 -13.88 -13.96 -8.31
C MET A 230 -14.99 -13.68 -7.31
N ASN A 231 -16.26 -13.68 -7.75
CA ASN A 231 -17.38 -13.51 -6.85
C ASN A 231 -17.44 -14.65 -5.82
N GLN A 232 -17.29 -15.90 -6.25
CA GLN A 232 -17.27 -17.04 -5.35
C GLN A 232 -16.06 -16.98 -4.39
N LEU A 233 -14.88 -16.68 -4.89
CA LEU A 233 -13.66 -16.53 -4.08
C LEU A 233 -13.81 -15.46 -2.99
N LEU A 234 -14.42 -14.31 -3.34
CA LEU A 234 -14.62 -13.21 -2.41
C LEU A 234 -15.75 -13.48 -1.40
N GLU A 235 -16.75 -14.24 -1.79
CA GLU A 235 -17.80 -14.69 -0.87
C GLU A 235 -17.22 -15.63 0.20
N GLU A 236 -16.43 -16.62 -0.21
CA GLU A 236 -15.89 -17.66 0.67
C GLU A 236 -14.68 -17.17 1.48
N HIS A 237 -13.77 -16.41 0.87
CA HIS A 237 -12.46 -16.07 1.42
C HIS A 237 -12.15 -14.57 1.52
N GLY A 238 -13.05 -13.70 1.09
CA GLY A 238 -12.78 -12.26 0.98
C GLY A 238 -12.35 -11.56 2.27
N LYS A 239 -12.64 -12.13 3.44
CA LYS A 239 -12.14 -11.61 4.74
C LYS A 239 -10.67 -11.94 4.99
N GLN A 240 -10.16 -12.98 4.33
CA GLN A 240 -8.78 -13.47 4.48
C GLN A 240 -7.87 -12.87 3.41
N LEU A 241 -8.43 -12.50 2.25
CA LEU A 241 -7.71 -11.89 1.15
C LEU A 241 -7.40 -10.43 1.49
N LEU A 242 -6.19 -10.14 1.93
CA LEU A 242 -5.77 -8.78 2.26
C LEU A 242 -5.70 -7.91 1.01
N ARG A 243 -5.02 -8.41 0.00
CA ARG A 243 -4.79 -7.69 -1.24
C ARG A 243 -4.57 -8.65 -2.41
N TYR A 244 -5.01 -8.24 -3.58
CA TYR A 244 -4.72 -8.99 -4.81
C TYR A 244 -4.58 -8.03 -5.99
N LYS A 245 -3.71 -8.40 -6.92
CA LYS A 245 -3.47 -7.63 -8.15
C LYS A 245 -2.95 -8.55 -9.24
N GLY A 246 -3.35 -8.28 -10.48
CA GLY A 246 -2.91 -9.05 -11.62
C GLY A 246 -3.09 -8.34 -12.93
N VAL A 247 -2.45 -8.92 -13.95
CA VAL A 247 -2.63 -8.61 -15.36
C VAL A 247 -3.15 -9.85 -16.04
N LEU A 248 -4.23 -9.73 -16.79
CA LEU A 248 -4.95 -10.84 -17.33
C LEU A 248 -5.08 -10.74 -18.85
N ASN A 249 -4.87 -11.85 -19.52
CA ASN A 249 -5.14 -12.06 -20.92
C ASN A 249 -6.58 -12.57 -21.09
N ILE A 250 -7.46 -11.76 -21.64
CA ILE A 250 -8.87 -12.09 -21.85
C ILE A 250 -9.11 -12.52 -23.30
N ALA A 251 -9.89 -13.58 -23.47
CA ALA A 251 -10.19 -14.12 -24.80
C ALA A 251 -10.92 -13.08 -25.66
N GLY A 252 -10.41 -12.86 -26.87
CA GLY A 252 -11.00 -11.91 -27.83
C GLY A 252 -10.66 -10.45 -27.59
N GLU A 253 -9.92 -10.10 -26.55
CA GLU A 253 -9.53 -8.72 -26.23
C GLU A 253 -8.01 -8.51 -26.50
N PRO A 254 -7.64 -7.48 -27.27
CA PRO A 254 -6.23 -7.19 -27.55
C PRO A 254 -5.52 -6.51 -26.37
N ARG A 255 -6.26 -5.88 -25.46
CA ARG A 255 -5.71 -5.14 -24.30
C ARG A 255 -5.52 -6.05 -23.11
N ARG A 256 -4.66 -5.64 -22.22
CA ARG A 256 -4.50 -6.24 -20.88
C ARG A 256 -5.68 -5.86 -19.99
N LEU A 257 -6.22 -6.80 -19.25
CA LEU A 257 -7.11 -6.48 -18.13
C LEU A 257 -6.28 -6.36 -16.87
N VAL A 258 -6.26 -5.19 -16.27
CA VAL A 258 -5.66 -4.97 -14.94
C VAL A 258 -6.73 -5.20 -13.89
N PHE A 259 -6.43 -6.05 -12.93
CA PHE A 259 -7.33 -6.45 -11.87
C PHE A 259 -6.67 -6.21 -10.52
N GLN A 260 -7.37 -5.57 -9.58
CA GLN A 260 -6.86 -5.36 -8.23
C GLN A 260 -7.99 -5.31 -7.21
N GLY A 261 -7.65 -5.62 -5.95
CA GLY A 261 -8.60 -5.51 -4.86
C GLY A 261 -7.96 -5.48 -3.49
N VAL A 262 -8.80 -5.09 -2.54
CA VAL A 262 -8.53 -5.00 -1.10
C VAL A 262 -9.70 -5.63 -0.37
N LEU A 263 -9.46 -6.71 0.35
CA LEU A 263 -10.50 -7.50 1.01
C LEU A 263 -11.60 -7.91 0.02
N LYS A 264 -12.85 -7.50 0.27
CA LYS A 264 -13.98 -7.82 -0.61
C LYS A 264 -14.19 -6.81 -1.75
N LEU A 265 -13.44 -5.72 -1.77
CA LEU A 265 -13.55 -4.68 -2.79
C LEU A 265 -12.57 -4.97 -3.92
N TYR A 266 -13.04 -4.96 -5.15
CA TYR A 266 -12.19 -5.09 -6.32
C TYR A 266 -12.63 -4.19 -7.47
N GLY A 267 -11.70 -3.90 -8.34
CA GLY A 267 -11.92 -3.21 -9.59
C GLY A 267 -11.05 -3.80 -10.68
N PHE A 268 -11.45 -3.53 -11.91
CA PHE A 268 -10.67 -3.85 -13.08
C PHE A 268 -10.80 -2.72 -14.11
N ASP A 269 -9.77 -2.57 -14.94
CA ASP A 269 -9.78 -1.66 -16.06
C ASP A 269 -8.94 -2.22 -17.21
N TRP A 270 -9.22 -1.75 -18.41
CA TRP A 270 -8.44 -2.09 -19.59
C TRP A 270 -7.20 -1.19 -19.67
N ASP A 271 -6.06 -1.82 -19.77
CA ASP A 271 -4.77 -1.16 -19.96
C ASP A 271 -4.38 -1.21 -21.45
N THR A 272 -3.12 -0.96 -21.74
CA THR A 272 -2.53 -0.98 -23.09
C THR A 272 -2.67 -2.34 -23.75
N GLU A 273 -2.59 -2.35 -25.08
CA GLU A 273 -2.54 -3.59 -25.85
C GLU A 273 -1.26 -4.40 -25.56
N TRP A 274 -1.35 -5.70 -25.69
CA TRP A 274 -0.16 -6.55 -25.69
C TRP A 274 0.72 -6.22 -26.90
N ALA A 275 2.02 -6.04 -26.65
CA ALA A 275 2.94 -5.72 -27.73
C ALA A 275 3.03 -6.87 -28.77
N PRO A 276 3.28 -6.55 -30.05
CA PRO A 276 3.46 -7.59 -31.07
C PRO A 276 4.59 -8.56 -30.71
N GLY A 277 4.25 -9.86 -30.63
CA GLY A 277 5.21 -10.90 -30.24
C GLY A 277 5.41 -11.08 -28.73
N GLU A 278 4.75 -10.29 -27.90
CA GLU A 278 4.75 -10.45 -26.45
C GLU A 278 3.96 -11.73 -26.07
N ALA A 279 4.52 -12.49 -25.11
CA ALA A 279 3.81 -13.64 -24.55
C ALA A 279 2.65 -13.13 -23.67
N ARG A 280 1.41 -13.48 -24.06
CA ARG A 280 0.22 -13.12 -23.30
C ARG A 280 0.03 -14.08 -22.14
N GLU A 281 0.50 -13.70 -20.97
CA GLU A 281 0.37 -14.49 -19.74
C GLU A 281 -0.54 -13.76 -18.74
N SER A 282 -1.50 -14.47 -18.19
CA SER A 282 -2.28 -13.99 -17.05
C SER A 282 -1.54 -14.30 -15.75
N VAL A 283 -1.34 -13.29 -14.92
CA VAL A 283 -0.69 -13.42 -13.61
C VAL A 283 -1.51 -12.69 -12.57
N ILE A 284 -1.92 -13.39 -11.50
CA ILE A 284 -2.55 -12.80 -10.32
C ILE A 284 -1.74 -13.16 -9.09
N VAL A 285 -1.50 -12.18 -8.23
CA VAL A 285 -0.94 -12.36 -6.90
C VAL A 285 -2.02 -12.08 -5.87
N PHE A 286 -2.25 -13.04 -5.00
CA PHE A 286 -3.08 -12.90 -3.81
C PHE A 286 -2.18 -12.84 -2.60
N ILE A 287 -2.51 -11.98 -1.65
CA ILE A 287 -1.90 -11.89 -0.32
C ILE A 287 -2.99 -12.18 0.69
N ALA A 288 -2.86 -13.29 1.41
CA ALA A 288 -3.83 -13.81 2.36
C ALA A 288 -3.15 -14.43 3.58
#